data_433f5b81aebde6cff36c8ce9fd984d2b
#
_entry.id   433f5b81aebde6cff36c8ce9fd984d2b
#
_cell.length_a   1.000
_cell.length_b   1.000
_cell.length_c   1.000
_cell.angle_alpha   90.00
_cell.angle_beta   90.00
_cell.angle_gamma   90.00
#
_symmetry.space_group_name_H-M   'P 1'
#
loop_
_entity.id
_entity.type
_entity.pdbx_description
1 polymer ?
#
loop_
_entity_poly.entity_id
_entity_poly.type
_entity_poly.pdbx_seq_one_letter_code
_entity_poly.pdbx_strand_id
1 'polypeptide(L)'
;MTEPIFVDTNVWVYAVDAADPGRRARALEVTAPAPDRDLVISTQVLTEFYAIVTRKLAVPLSAEDAEAMVRQLSVLPVVAIDRSLVVAAITGSRAWQISIWDALILRAAEVAGCRRVLSEDLADGATYGSVVVENPFATTP
;
A
#
# COMPACT_ATOMS: atom_id res chain seq x y z
N MET A 1 12.62 8.41 17.30
CA MET A 1 11.30 7.80 17.12
C MET A 1 11.00 7.67 15.65
N THR A 2 10.47 6.54 15.25
CA THR A 2 10.07 6.29 13.84
C THR A 2 8.60 6.59 13.66
N GLU A 3 8.23 7.00 12.45
CA GLU A 3 6.83 7.20 12.07
C GLU A 3 6.37 5.97 11.28
N PRO A 4 5.28 5.30 11.71
CA PRO A 4 4.70 4.24 10.91
C PRO A 4 3.97 4.83 9.70
N ILE A 5 4.30 4.33 8.50
CA ILE A 5 3.71 4.77 7.23
C ILE A 5 3.15 3.54 6.51
N PHE A 6 1.87 3.58 6.19
CA PHE A 6 1.25 2.50 5.43
C PHE A 6 1.51 2.69 3.94
N VAL A 7 1.91 1.62 3.25
CA VAL A 7 2.22 1.65 1.82
C VAL A 7 1.25 0.75 1.08
N ASP A 8 0.45 1.36 0.21
CA ASP A 8 -0.55 0.66 -0.61
C ASP A 8 0.10 -0.22 -1.68
N THR A 9 -0.64 -1.16 -2.19
CA THR A 9 -0.21 -2.17 -3.15
C THR A 9 0.44 -1.58 -4.40
N ASN A 10 -0.14 -0.53 -4.97
CA ASN A 10 0.37 0.07 -6.21
C ASN A 10 1.83 0.51 -6.11
N VAL A 11 2.25 1.02 -4.95
CA VAL A 11 3.63 1.46 -4.75
C VAL A 11 4.60 0.28 -4.83
N TRP A 12 4.25 -0.84 -4.20
CA TRP A 12 5.08 -2.05 -4.24
C TRP A 12 5.13 -2.66 -5.64
N VAL A 13 4.01 -2.60 -6.37
CA VAL A 13 3.94 -3.09 -7.76
C VAL A 13 4.87 -2.27 -8.66
N TYR A 14 4.85 -0.96 -8.56
CA TYR A 14 5.73 -0.11 -9.35
C TYR A 14 7.20 -0.38 -9.06
N ALA A 15 7.55 -0.73 -7.82
CA ALA A 15 8.93 -1.03 -7.44
C ALA A 15 9.52 -2.21 -8.24
N VAL A 16 8.70 -3.07 -8.83
CA VAL A 16 9.13 -4.22 -9.63
C VAL A 16 8.68 -4.15 -11.10
N ASP A 17 8.04 -3.05 -11.51
CA ASP A 17 7.52 -2.89 -12.87
C ASP A 17 8.58 -2.22 -13.78
N ALA A 18 9.28 -3.03 -14.55
CA ALA A 18 10.30 -2.54 -15.46
C ALA A 18 9.74 -1.73 -16.66
N ALA A 19 8.42 -1.83 -16.92
CA ALA A 19 7.79 -1.09 -18.01
C ALA A 19 7.57 0.39 -17.70
N ASP A 20 7.69 0.79 -16.43
CA ASP A 20 7.56 2.18 -16.00
C ASP A 20 8.78 2.58 -15.16
N PRO A 21 9.91 2.92 -15.79
CA PRO A 21 11.15 3.20 -15.05
C PRO A 21 11.06 4.43 -14.14
N GLY A 22 10.28 5.45 -14.50
CA GLY A 22 10.09 6.63 -13.67
C GLY A 22 9.38 6.32 -12.35
N ARG A 23 8.25 5.63 -12.41
CA ARG A 23 7.52 5.20 -11.23
C ARG A 23 8.31 4.16 -10.43
N ARG A 24 9.01 3.26 -11.12
CA ARG A 24 9.85 2.27 -10.45
C ARG A 24 10.92 2.94 -9.59
N ALA A 25 11.63 3.91 -10.14
CA ALA A 25 12.67 4.65 -9.41
C ALA A 25 12.08 5.36 -8.18
N ARG A 26 10.94 6.00 -8.34
CA ARG A 26 10.26 6.70 -7.23
C ARG A 26 9.76 5.72 -6.17
N ALA A 27 9.16 4.60 -6.60
CA ALA A 27 8.70 3.57 -5.68
C ALA A 27 9.84 2.99 -4.85
N LEU A 28 10.98 2.70 -5.48
CA LEU A 28 12.18 2.22 -4.78
C LEU A 28 12.70 3.25 -3.78
N GLU A 29 12.66 4.53 -4.12
CA GLU A 29 13.07 5.62 -3.24
C GLU A 29 12.20 5.70 -1.98
N VAL A 30 10.87 5.68 -2.13
CA VAL A 30 9.95 5.84 -0.99
C VAL A 30 9.80 4.58 -0.15
N THR A 31 10.19 3.41 -0.66
CA THR A 31 10.15 2.14 0.07
C THR A 31 11.52 1.72 0.59
N ALA A 32 12.58 2.47 0.30
CA ALA A 32 13.90 2.17 0.84
C ALA A 32 13.91 2.29 2.37
N PRO A 33 14.66 1.42 3.06
CA PRO A 33 14.81 1.54 4.51
C PRO A 33 15.35 2.91 4.90
N ALA A 34 14.76 3.51 5.94
CA ALA A 34 15.20 4.79 6.47
C ALA A 34 15.05 4.78 8.00
N PRO A 35 15.95 5.46 8.75
CA PRO A 35 15.96 5.38 10.21
C PRO A 35 14.80 6.09 10.89
N ASP A 36 14.09 6.97 10.18
CA ASP A 36 13.03 7.82 10.71
C ASP A 36 11.62 7.30 10.40
N ARG A 37 11.49 6.15 9.73
CA ARG A 37 10.18 5.62 9.34
C ARG A 37 10.15 4.10 9.39
N ASP A 38 8.96 3.57 9.70
CA ASP A 38 8.65 2.15 9.62
C ASP A 38 7.54 1.94 8.60
N LEU A 39 7.78 1.12 7.59
CA LEU A 39 6.77 0.82 6.60
C LEU A 39 5.85 -0.29 7.11
N VAL A 40 4.56 -0.13 6.88
CA VAL A 40 3.51 -1.06 7.32
C VAL A 40 2.68 -1.46 6.12
N ILE A 41 2.27 -2.71 6.06
CA ILE A 41 1.39 -3.25 5.03
C ILE A 41 0.27 -4.05 5.68
N SER A 42 -0.59 -4.64 4.87
CA SER A 42 -1.66 -5.53 5.33
C SER A 42 -1.69 -6.82 4.54
N THR A 43 -2.46 -7.79 5.00
CA THR A 43 -2.68 -9.05 4.26
C THR A 43 -3.30 -8.80 2.89
N GLN A 44 -4.13 -7.76 2.75
CA GLN A 44 -4.68 -7.35 1.46
C GLN A 44 -3.56 -6.94 0.49
N VAL A 45 -2.59 -6.14 0.97
CA VAL A 45 -1.46 -5.70 0.14
C VAL A 45 -0.68 -6.91 -0.37
N LEU A 46 -0.41 -7.89 0.49
CA LEU A 46 0.29 -9.11 0.07
C LEU A 46 -0.47 -9.86 -1.01
N THR A 47 -1.79 -10.02 -0.84
CA THR A 47 -2.64 -10.75 -1.76
C THR A 47 -2.75 -10.03 -3.11
N GLU A 48 -3.02 -8.73 -3.08
CA GLU A 48 -3.13 -7.92 -4.29
C GLU A 48 -1.80 -7.83 -5.05
N PHE A 49 -0.70 -7.68 -4.33
CA PHE A 49 0.64 -7.66 -4.93
C PHE A 49 0.87 -8.94 -5.74
N TYR A 50 0.67 -10.10 -5.12
CA TYR A 50 0.85 -11.38 -5.81
C TYR A 50 -0.03 -11.49 -7.06
N ALA A 51 -1.30 -11.15 -6.94
CA ALA A 51 -2.25 -11.24 -8.04
C ALA A 51 -1.85 -10.33 -9.22
N ILE A 52 -1.41 -9.11 -8.92
CA ILE A 52 -1.07 -8.13 -9.95
C ILE A 52 0.24 -8.47 -10.65
N VAL A 53 1.30 -8.76 -9.89
CA VAL A 53 2.63 -8.98 -10.50
C VAL A 53 2.70 -10.27 -11.31
N THR A 54 1.83 -11.25 -11.04
CA THR A 54 1.79 -12.50 -11.79
C THR A 54 0.92 -12.42 -13.05
N ARG A 55 0.05 -11.39 -13.19
CA ARG A 55 -0.96 -11.34 -14.26
C ARG A 55 -1.03 -10.04 -15.02
N LYS A 56 -0.82 -8.89 -14.38
CA LYS A 56 -1.13 -7.59 -14.96
C LYS A 56 0.06 -6.79 -15.45
N LEU A 57 1.29 -7.17 -15.10
CA LEU A 57 2.46 -6.48 -15.61
C LEU A 57 2.67 -6.82 -17.09
N ALA A 58 3.27 -5.89 -17.84
CA ALA A 58 3.66 -6.13 -19.23
C ALA A 58 4.58 -7.36 -19.35
N VAL A 59 5.46 -7.54 -18.38
CA VAL A 59 6.28 -8.76 -18.23
C VAL A 59 5.94 -9.34 -16.86
N PRO A 60 5.00 -10.31 -16.79
CA PRO A 60 4.62 -10.90 -15.50
C PRO A 60 5.78 -11.63 -14.83
N LEU A 61 5.78 -11.60 -13.50
CA LEU A 61 6.69 -12.42 -12.71
C LEU A 61 6.17 -13.86 -12.67
N SER A 62 7.10 -14.82 -12.53
CA SER A 62 6.71 -16.20 -12.23
C SER A 62 6.04 -16.27 -10.87
N ALA A 63 5.21 -17.29 -10.66
CA ALA A 63 4.60 -17.52 -9.35
C ALA A 63 5.65 -17.69 -8.26
N GLU A 64 6.77 -18.36 -8.57
CA GLU A 64 7.85 -18.59 -7.63
C GLU A 64 8.55 -17.31 -7.22
N ASP A 65 8.86 -16.43 -8.19
CA ASP A 65 9.50 -15.14 -7.90
C ASP A 65 8.55 -14.24 -7.12
N ALA A 66 7.27 -14.22 -7.49
CA ALA A 66 6.26 -13.43 -6.79
C ALA A 66 6.08 -13.91 -5.34
N GLU A 67 6.06 -15.22 -5.10
CA GLU A 67 5.99 -15.77 -3.75
C GLU A 67 7.21 -15.37 -2.93
N ALA A 68 8.40 -15.43 -3.50
CA ALA A 68 9.63 -15.00 -2.81
C ALA A 68 9.56 -13.54 -2.38
N MET A 69 9.01 -12.66 -3.24
CA MET A 69 8.83 -11.25 -2.92
C MET A 69 7.79 -11.03 -1.82
N VAL A 70 6.68 -11.78 -1.85
CA VAL A 70 5.66 -11.71 -0.79
C VAL A 70 6.27 -12.12 0.56
N ARG A 71 7.12 -13.15 0.57
CA ARG A 71 7.82 -13.56 1.80
C ARG A 71 8.74 -12.45 2.32
N GLN A 72 9.43 -11.75 1.44
CA GLN A 72 10.27 -10.61 1.83
C GLN A 72 9.43 -9.46 2.39
N LEU A 73 8.32 -9.12 1.73
CA LEU A 73 7.40 -8.09 2.23
C LEU A 73 6.81 -8.46 3.59
N SER A 74 6.60 -9.74 3.84
CA SER A 74 6.02 -10.23 5.10
C SER A 74 6.92 -10.02 6.32
N VAL A 75 8.17 -9.61 6.14
CA VAL A 75 9.07 -9.23 7.23
C VAL A 75 8.66 -7.88 7.84
N LEU A 76 7.99 -7.03 7.06
CA LEU A 76 7.41 -5.78 7.58
C LEU A 76 6.24 -6.08 8.54
N PRO A 77 5.86 -5.12 9.40
CA PRO A 77 4.60 -5.22 10.13
C PRO A 77 3.44 -5.40 9.17
N VAL A 78 2.66 -6.46 9.35
CA VAL A 78 1.52 -6.80 8.49
C VAL A 78 0.25 -6.77 9.32
N VAL A 79 -0.68 -5.87 8.97
CA VAL A 79 -2.00 -5.82 9.60
C VAL A 79 -2.85 -6.97 9.04
N ALA A 80 -3.35 -7.83 9.91
CA ALA A 80 -4.28 -8.89 9.51
C ALA A 80 -5.68 -8.29 9.34
N ILE A 81 -6.30 -8.56 8.19
CA ILE A 81 -7.68 -8.12 7.93
C ILE A 81 -8.62 -9.13 8.55
N ASP A 82 -9.10 -8.79 9.74
CA ASP A 82 -10.06 -9.59 10.47
C ASP A 82 -11.50 -9.07 10.31
N ARG A 83 -12.45 -9.74 10.97
CA ARG A 83 -13.86 -9.37 10.89
C ARG A 83 -14.11 -7.93 11.34
N SER A 84 -13.52 -7.51 12.46
CA SER A 84 -13.67 -6.14 12.98
C SER A 84 -13.23 -5.10 11.97
N LEU A 85 -12.10 -5.35 11.31
CA LEU A 85 -11.57 -4.43 10.31
C LEU A 85 -12.46 -4.36 9.08
N VAL A 86 -13.00 -5.50 8.63
CA VAL A 86 -13.97 -5.53 7.52
C VAL A 86 -15.20 -4.68 7.84
N VAL A 87 -15.76 -4.84 9.01
CA VAL A 87 -16.95 -4.06 9.43
C VAL A 87 -16.63 -2.57 9.49
N ALA A 88 -15.48 -2.21 10.06
CA ALA A 88 -15.03 -0.81 10.11
C ALA A 88 -14.81 -0.24 8.70
N ALA A 89 -14.29 -1.04 7.78
CA ALA A 89 -14.09 -0.63 6.39
C ALA A 89 -15.41 -0.40 5.66
N ILE A 90 -16.43 -1.23 5.91
CA ILE A 90 -17.77 -1.03 5.34
C ILE A 90 -18.33 0.31 5.80
N THR A 91 -18.23 0.61 7.08
CA THR A 91 -18.68 1.90 7.63
C THR A 91 -17.91 3.06 6.98
N GLY A 92 -16.60 2.95 6.88
CA GLY A 92 -15.76 3.97 6.24
C GLY A 92 -16.07 4.14 4.75
N SER A 93 -16.26 3.04 4.03
CA SER A 93 -16.63 3.08 2.61
C SER A 93 -17.91 3.89 2.38
N ARG A 94 -18.91 3.68 3.21
CA ARG A 94 -20.18 4.41 3.12
C ARG A 94 -20.03 5.88 3.52
N ALA A 95 -19.32 6.15 4.60
CA ALA A 95 -19.14 7.52 5.11
C ALA A 95 -18.27 8.36 4.16
N TRP A 96 -17.23 7.77 3.61
CA TRP A 96 -16.27 8.46 2.74
C TRP A 96 -16.62 8.38 1.26
N GLN A 97 -17.61 7.57 0.90
CA GLN A 97 -18.02 7.33 -0.50
C GLN A 97 -16.87 6.85 -1.37
N ILE A 98 -16.14 5.88 -0.88
CA ILE A 98 -15.03 5.21 -1.58
C ILE A 98 -15.30 3.70 -1.64
N SER A 99 -14.51 2.98 -2.42
CA SER A 99 -14.64 1.53 -2.52
C SER A 99 -14.33 0.86 -1.19
N ILE A 100 -14.87 -0.34 -0.98
CA ILE A 100 -14.53 -1.15 0.18
C ILE A 100 -13.03 -1.47 0.22
N TRP A 101 -12.42 -1.68 -0.92
CA TRP A 101 -10.99 -2.01 -1.02
C TRP A 101 -10.12 -0.86 -0.56
N ASP A 102 -10.44 0.36 -0.95
CA ASP A 102 -9.75 1.57 -0.49
C ASP A 102 -9.99 1.81 1.00
N ALA A 103 -11.22 1.58 1.46
CA ALA A 103 -11.55 1.71 2.89
C ALA A 103 -10.78 0.71 3.75
N LEU A 104 -10.56 -0.52 3.26
CA LEU A 104 -9.73 -1.52 3.94
C LEU A 104 -8.29 -1.05 4.11
N ILE A 105 -7.73 -0.42 3.10
CA ILE A 105 -6.38 0.17 3.17
C ILE A 105 -6.32 1.23 4.27
N LEU A 106 -7.27 2.16 4.28
CA LEU A 106 -7.30 3.26 5.25
C LEU A 106 -7.54 2.77 6.68
N ARG A 107 -8.44 1.81 6.86
CA ARG A 107 -8.70 1.23 8.19
C ARG A 107 -7.52 0.42 8.71
N ALA A 108 -6.83 -0.30 7.85
CA ALA A 108 -5.61 -1.02 8.23
C ALA A 108 -4.53 -0.02 8.70
N ALA A 109 -4.37 1.09 8.00
CA ALA A 109 -3.45 2.15 8.40
C ALA A 109 -3.80 2.69 9.80
N GLU A 110 -5.07 2.94 10.07
CA GLU A 110 -5.53 3.41 11.39
C GLU A 110 -5.20 2.39 12.49
N VAL A 111 -5.46 1.11 12.26
CA VAL A 111 -5.17 0.04 13.23
C VAL A 111 -3.69 0.00 13.58
N ALA A 112 -2.82 0.24 12.60
CA ALA A 112 -1.38 0.25 12.80
C ALA A 112 -0.84 1.57 13.38
N GLY A 113 -1.72 2.55 13.63
CA GLY A 113 -1.31 3.86 14.15
C GLY A 113 -0.64 4.75 13.11
N CYS A 114 -0.83 4.46 11.81
CA CYS A 114 -0.28 5.26 10.75
C CYS A 114 -1.12 6.52 10.50
N ARG A 115 -0.45 7.66 10.37
CA ARG A 115 -1.10 8.92 9.99
C ARG A 115 -1.05 9.16 8.49
N ARG A 116 -0.17 8.46 7.76
CA ARG A 116 0.01 8.62 6.33
C ARG A 116 -0.13 7.28 5.62
N VAL A 117 -0.74 7.35 4.44
CA VAL A 117 -0.80 6.23 3.49
C VAL A 117 -0.20 6.69 2.19
N LEU A 118 0.77 5.96 1.67
CA LEU A 118 1.31 6.19 0.34
C LEU A 118 0.46 5.41 -0.66
N SER A 119 -0.20 6.10 -1.59
CA SER A 119 -1.07 5.48 -2.59
C SER A 119 -1.27 6.40 -3.79
N GLU A 120 -1.35 5.80 -4.98
CA GLU A 120 -1.74 6.49 -6.21
C GLU A 120 -3.26 6.46 -6.43
N ASP A 121 -3.97 5.54 -5.79
CA ASP A 121 -5.38 5.25 -6.09
C ASP A 121 -6.36 6.22 -5.43
N LEU A 122 -5.93 6.90 -4.37
CA LEU A 122 -6.76 7.85 -3.63
C LEU A 122 -6.27 9.27 -3.91
N ALA A 123 -7.13 10.25 -3.62
CA ALA A 123 -6.80 11.66 -3.88
C ALA A 123 -5.62 12.12 -3.02
N ASP A 124 -4.59 12.66 -3.66
CA ASP A 124 -3.41 13.19 -2.99
C ASP A 124 -3.80 14.32 -2.04
N GLY A 125 -3.34 14.24 -0.81
CA GLY A 125 -3.63 15.23 0.25
C GLY A 125 -4.98 15.05 0.93
N ALA A 126 -5.81 14.10 0.49
CA ALA A 126 -7.11 13.86 1.11
C ALA A 126 -6.95 13.25 2.50
N THR A 127 -7.84 13.63 3.40
CA THR A 127 -7.89 13.10 4.77
C THR A 127 -9.11 12.22 4.94
N TYR A 128 -8.89 11.02 5.46
CA TYR A 128 -9.95 10.07 5.77
C TYR A 128 -9.78 9.65 7.24
N GLY A 129 -10.69 10.11 8.09
CA GLY A 129 -10.52 9.91 9.54
C GLY A 129 -9.23 10.56 10.01
N SER A 130 -8.33 9.80 10.59
CA SER A 130 -7.02 10.28 11.09
C SER A 130 -5.89 10.11 10.08
N VAL A 131 -6.18 9.66 8.86
CA VAL A 131 -5.17 9.28 7.87
C VAL A 131 -5.15 10.27 6.71
N VAL A 132 -3.95 10.71 6.33
CA VAL A 132 -3.72 11.54 5.14
C VAL A 132 -3.10 10.71 4.04
N VAL A 133 -3.63 10.85 2.82
CA VAL A 133 -3.09 10.16 1.64
C VAL A 133 -2.01 11.03 1.00
N GLU A 134 -0.89 10.42 0.67
CA GLU A 134 0.15 11.01 -0.16
C GLU A 134 0.34 10.16 -1.41
N ASN A 135 0.25 10.78 -2.58
CA ASN A 135 0.61 10.13 -3.82
C ASN A 135 2.11 10.37 -4.09
N PRO A 136 2.97 9.34 -3.93
CA PRO A 136 4.42 9.54 -4.11
C PRO A 136 4.80 9.80 -5.57
N PHE A 137 3.87 9.56 -6.50
CA PHE A 137 4.08 9.75 -7.94
C PHE A 137 3.52 11.07 -8.45
N ALA A 138 2.87 11.85 -7.60
CA ALA A 138 2.35 13.15 -7.99
C ALA A 138 3.52 14.08 -8.34
N THR A 139 3.45 14.69 -9.53
CA THR A 139 4.42 15.69 -9.92
C THR A 139 4.09 17.00 -9.20
N THR A 140 5.06 17.54 -8.47
CA THR A 140 4.93 18.89 -7.92
C THR A 140 5.00 19.88 -9.07
N PRO A 141 4.04 20.79 -9.22
CA PRO A 141 4.12 21.80 -10.27
C PRO A 141 5.28 22.76 -10.02
#